data_d1a1fd9cb4ea1189f94afff129d42f9b
#
_entry.id   d1a1fd9cb4ea1189f94afff129d42f9b
#
_cell.length_a   1.000
_cell.length_b   1.000
_cell.length_c   1.000
_cell.angle_alpha   90.00
_cell.angle_beta   90.00
_cell.angle_gamma   90.00
#
_symmetry.space_group_name_H-M   'P 1'
#
loop_
_entity.id
_entity.type
_entity.pdbx_description
1 polymer ?
#
loop_
_entity_poly.entity_id
_entity_poly.type
_entity_poly.pdbx_seq_one_letter_code
_entity_poly.pdbx_strand_id
1 'polypeptide(L)'
;MPRELNVISQPGSSSGGDACTYMWACAICDENETCQKDKEGHSRWLVAKRMERIEYKVLVMSNKGGVGKSTCTTNLAVSLALKGWHVGICDMDIHGPNIPKMVGA
;
A
#
# COMPACT_ATOMS: atom_id res chain seq x y z
N MET A 1 -24.01 0.04 -10.32
CA MET A 1 -23.45 -1.31 -10.51
C MET A 1 -22.04 -1.30 -9.96
N PRO A 2 -21.74 -2.02 -8.90
CA PRO A 2 -20.38 -2.15 -8.44
C PRO A 2 -19.60 -2.97 -9.46
N ARG A 3 -18.57 -2.39 -10.06
CA ARG A 3 -17.62 -3.14 -10.87
C ARG A 3 -16.85 -4.04 -9.91
N GLU A 4 -16.94 -5.34 -10.14
CA GLU A 4 -16.10 -6.31 -9.47
C GLU A 4 -14.64 -5.94 -9.72
N LEU A 5 -13.98 -5.42 -8.68
CA LEU A 5 -12.54 -5.28 -8.66
C LEU A 5 -11.97 -6.69 -8.65
N ASN A 6 -11.20 -7.03 -9.69
CA ASN A 6 -10.41 -8.25 -9.73
C ASN A 6 -9.57 -8.33 -8.45
N VAL A 7 -10.05 -9.11 -7.50
CA VAL A 7 -9.28 -9.48 -6.33
C VAL A 7 -8.11 -10.28 -6.85
N ILE A 8 -6.91 -9.73 -6.68
CA ILE A 8 -5.67 -10.47 -6.88
C ILE A 8 -5.82 -11.78 -6.12
N SER A 9 -5.80 -12.88 -6.86
CA SER A 9 -5.97 -14.24 -6.36
C SER A 9 -5.23 -14.41 -5.05
N GLN A 10 -5.93 -14.90 -4.04
CA GLN A 10 -5.30 -15.27 -2.78
C GLN A 10 -4.11 -16.16 -3.10
N PRO A 11 -2.95 -15.94 -2.48
CA PRO A 11 -1.83 -16.86 -2.64
C PRO A 11 -2.36 -18.25 -2.26
N GLY A 12 -2.31 -19.16 -3.24
CA GLY A 12 -2.79 -20.51 -3.06
C GLY A 12 -2.17 -21.10 -1.80
N SER A 13 -2.96 -21.80 -1.03
CA SER A 13 -2.55 -22.61 0.11
C SER A 13 -1.53 -23.64 -0.39
N SER A 14 -0.26 -23.27 -0.45
CA SER A 14 0.81 -24.25 -0.56
C SER A 14 0.91 -24.93 0.80
N SER A 15 0.44 -26.14 0.84
CA SER A 15 0.63 -27.10 1.91
C SER A 15 2.11 -27.19 2.30
N GLY A 16 2.41 -26.94 3.57
CA GLY A 16 3.66 -27.32 4.19
C GLY A 16 4.53 -26.16 4.67
N GLY A 17 4.31 -25.75 5.89
CA GLY A 17 5.12 -24.80 6.63
C GLY A 17 4.25 -23.79 7.34
N ASP A 18 4.31 -23.78 8.67
CA ASP A 18 3.50 -22.89 9.51
C ASP A 18 3.52 -21.46 9.01
N ALA A 19 2.37 -20.98 8.50
CA ALA A 19 2.23 -19.61 8.08
C ALA A 19 2.55 -18.68 9.25
N CYS A 20 3.39 -17.69 9.02
CA CYS A 20 3.69 -16.70 10.04
C CYS A 20 2.44 -15.89 10.34
N THR A 21 1.98 -15.92 11.59
CA THR A 21 0.77 -15.21 12.04
C THR A 21 1.08 -13.84 12.64
N TYR A 22 2.35 -13.48 12.74
CA TYR A 22 2.75 -12.18 13.27
C TYR A 22 2.35 -11.03 12.35
N MET A 23 1.75 -9.99 12.94
CA MET A 23 1.35 -8.76 12.21
C MET A 23 2.50 -7.78 11.97
N TRP A 24 3.74 -8.19 12.24
CA TRP A 24 4.94 -7.37 12.11
C TRP A 24 5.64 -7.66 10.79
N ALA A 25 6.24 -6.65 10.19
CA ALA A 25 7.11 -6.86 9.03
C ALA A 25 8.36 -7.65 9.44
N CYS A 26 8.83 -8.55 8.56
CA CYS A 26 10.01 -9.37 8.84
C CYS A 26 11.25 -8.55 9.23
N ALA A 27 11.37 -7.33 8.71
CA ALA A 27 12.49 -6.43 9.00
C ALA A 27 12.60 -6.00 10.47
N ILE A 28 11.49 -6.01 11.22
CA ILE A 28 11.41 -5.63 12.63
C ILE A 28 11.01 -6.81 13.54
N CYS A 29 11.03 -8.01 12.99
CA CYS A 29 10.74 -9.23 13.73
C CYS A 29 12.01 -9.72 14.44
N ASP A 30 11.91 -9.97 15.75
CA ASP A 30 13.04 -10.45 16.56
C ASP A 30 13.59 -11.82 16.09
N GLU A 31 12.74 -12.62 15.45
CA GLU A 31 13.09 -13.93 14.90
C GLU A 31 13.56 -13.90 13.43
N ASN A 32 13.77 -12.71 12.86
CA ASN A 32 14.05 -12.56 11.43
C ASN A 32 15.24 -13.40 10.94
N GLU A 33 16.32 -13.49 11.72
CA GLU A 33 17.54 -14.20 11.34
C GLU A 33 17.39 -15.74 11.38
N THR A 34 16.57 -16.23 12.29
CA THR A 34 16.33 -17.67 12.50
C THR A 34 15.08 -18.19 11.78
N CYS A 35 14.28 -17.29 11.25
CA CYS A 35 13.02 -17.61 10.60
C CYS A 35 13.26 -18.31 9.24
N GLN A 36 12.82 -19.56 9.13
CA GLN A 36 12.88 -20.37 7.89
C GLN A 36 11.59 -20.25 7.05
N LYS A 37 10.63 -19.40 7.46
CA LYS A 37 9.35 -19.22 6.78
C LYS A 37 9.51 -18.34 5.54
N ASP A 38 8.57 -18.44 4.61
CA ASP A 38 8.52 -17.60 3.41
C ASP A 38 8.29 -16.11 3.78
N LYS A 39 9.38 -15.37 3.84
CA LYS A 39 9.38 -13.93 4.18
C LYS A 39 8.69 -13.08 3.11
N GLU A 40 8.81 -13.48 1.85
CA GLU A 40 8.18 -12.74 0.74
C GLU A 40 6.67 -12.95 0.74
N GLY A 41 6.21 -14.17 0.90
CA GLY A 41 4.79 -14.49 1.04
C GLY A 41 4.17 -13.81 2.25
N HIS A 42 4.88 -13.76 3.39
CA HIS A 42 4.43 -13.04 4.58
C HIS A 42 4.30 -11.55 4.34
N SER A 43 5.27 -10.92 3.67
CA SER A 43 5.20 -9.49 3.35
C SER A 43 4.03 -9.17 2.44
N ARG A 44 3.77 -9.99 1.42
CA ARG A 44 2.60 -9.85 0.53
C ARG A 44 1.28 -10.01 1.30
N TRP A 45 1.21 -10.99 2.19
CA TRP A 45 0.03 -11.20 3.03
C TRP A 45 -0.25 -10.00 3.95
N LEU A 46 0.79 -9.43 4.59
CA LEU A 46 0.66 -8.23 5.42
C LEU A 46 0.13 -7.03 4.64
N VAL A 47 0.64 -6.81 3.42
CA VAL A 47 0.15 -5.74 2.56
C VAL A 47 -1.31 -5.98 2.21
N ALA A 48 -1.68 -7.19 1.81
CA ALA A 48 -3.06 -7.52 1.48
C ALA A 48 -4.00 -7.26 2.67
N LYS A 49 -3.63 -7.71 3.87
CA LYS A 49 -4.40 -7.48 5.11
C LYS A 49 -4.57 -6.00 5.45
N ARG A 50 -3.54 -5.19 5.27
CA ARG A 50 -3.63 -3.73 5.48
C ARG A 50 -4.50 -3.06 4.43
N MET A 51 -4.38 -3.51 3.19
CA MET A 51 -5.16 -2.98 2.07
C MET A 51 -6.65 -3.34 2.15
N GLU A 52 -7.04 -4.46 2.77
CA GLU A 52 -8.45 -4.80 3.02
C GLU A 52 -9.21 -3.73 3.82
N ARG A 53 -8.50 -2.99 4.69
CA ARG A 53 -9.07 -1.92 5.50
C ARG A 53 -9.30 -0.61 4.75
N ILE A 54 -8.83 -0.52 3.53
CA ILE A 54 -8.96 0.66 2.67
C ILE A 54 -10.10 0.39 1.70
N GLU A 55 -11.19 1.14 1.81
CA GLU A 55 -12.38 0.96 0.99
C GLU A 55 -12.11 1.36 -0.47
N TYR A 56 -11.56 2.54 -0.68
CA TYR A 56 -11.27 3.07 -2.02
C TYR A 56 -9.76 3.22 -2.24
N LYS A 57 -9.27 2.64 -3.31
CA LYS A 57 -7.86 2.69 -3.70
C LYS A 57 -7.74 3.38 -5.05
N VAL A 58 -7.08 4.52 -5.06
CA VAL A 58 -6.91 5.35 -6.26
C VAL A 58 -5.43 5.38 -6.64
N LEU A 59 -5.13 5.00 -7.87
CA LEU A 59 -3.78 5.05 -8.43
C LEU A 59 -3.70 6.20 -9.44
N VAL A 60 -2.78 7.13 -9.21
CA VAL A 60 -2.51 8.24 -10.12
C VAL A 60 -1.19 7.99 -10.84
N MET A 61 -1.25 7.84 -12.14
CA MET A 61 -0.09 7.51 -12.98
C MET A 61 0.05 8.50 -14.13
N SER A 62 1.27 8.68 -14.60
CA SER A 62 1.56 9.38 -15.85
C SER A 62 2.81 8.80 -16.52
N ASN A 63 2.84 8.80 -17.84
CA ASN A 63 3.99 8.33 -18.63
C ASN A 63 5.09 9.39 -18.76
N LYS A 64 4.81 10.64 -18.40
CA LYS A 64 5.72 11.77 -18.59
C LYS A 64 5.90 12.53 -17.29
N GLY A 65 7.12 12.97 -17.02
CA GLY A 65 7.42 13.86 -15.91
C GLY A 65 6.86 15.28 -16.14
N GLY A 66 6.61 16.01 -15.06
CA GLY A 66 6.21 17.42 -15.13
C GLY A 66 4.80 17.70 -15.63
N VAL A 67 3.91 16.70 -15.67
CA VAL A 67 2.52 16.87 -16.12
C VAL A 67 1.53 17.23 -15.00
N GLY A 68 2.01 17.38 -13.77
CA GLY A 68 1.17 17.72 -12.61
C GLY A 68 0.57 16.52 -11.86
N LYS A 69 1.15 15.34 -12.00
CA LYS A 69 0.70 14.12 -11.29
C LYS A 69 0.61 14.32 -9.78
N SER A 70 1.69 14.78 -9.15
CA SER A 70 1.73 15.03 -7.70
C SER A 70 0.78 16.15 -7.28
N THR A 71 0.67 17.20 -8.07
CA THR A 71 -0.27 18.31 -7.83
C THR A 71 -1.72 17.82 -7.87
N CYS A 72 -2.07 17.04 -8.87
CA CYS A 72 -3.42 16.45 -8.99
C CYS A 72 -3.73 15.53 -7.80
N THR A 73 -2.79 14.67 -7.44
CA THR A 73 -2.93 13.74 -6.30
C THR A 73 -3.15 14.49 -5.00
N THR A 74 -2.34 15.50 -4.71
CA THR A 74 -2.44 16.31 -3.49
C THR A 74 -3.77 17.06 -3.42
N ASN A 75 -4.17 17.73 -4.51
CA ASN A 75 -5.42 18.47 -4.55
C ASN A 75 -6.64 17.55 -4.39
N LEU A 76 -6.63 16.38 -5.02
CA LEU A 76 -7.69 15.39 -4.87
C LEU A 76 -7.79 14.93 -3.41
N ALA A 77 -6.66 14.58 -2.80
CA ALA A 77 -6.62 14.11 -1.41
C ALA A 77 -7.11 15.20 -0.43
N VAL A 78 -6.64 16.43 -0.58
CA VAL A 78 -7.10 17.56 0.26
C VAL A 78 -8.59 17.81 0.08
N SER A 79 -9.08 17.78 -1.15
CA SER A 79 -10.50 17.99 -1.44
C SER A 79 -11.39 16.92 -0.80
N LEU A 80 -10.94 15.66 -0.81
CA LEU A 80 -11.66 14.56 -0.15
C LEU A 80 -11.60 14.71 1.37
N ALA A 81 -10.44 15.06 1.93
CA ALA A 81 -10.29 15.28 3.36
C ALA A 81 -11.17 16.42 3.87
N LEU A 82 -11.28 17.52 3.12
CA LEU A 82 -12.18 18.62 3.44
C LEU A 82 -13.67 18.23 3.41
N LYS A 83 -14.02 17.19 2.67
CA LYS A 83 -15.37 16.59 2.67
C LYS A 83 -15.60 15.59 3.81
N GLY A 84 -14.63 15.40 4.69
CA GLY A 84 -14.73 14.52 5.85
C GLY A 84 -14.26 13.08 5.60
N TRP A 85 -13.62 12.78 4.47
CA TRP A 85 -13.05 11.46 4.20
C TRP A 85 -11.70 11.30 4.90
N HIS A 86 -11.44 10.10 5.41
CA HIS A 86 -10.11 9.73 5.89
C HIS A 86 -9.24 9.34 4.71
N VAL A 87 -8.27 10.17 4.35
CA VAL A 87 -7.44 10.01 3.16
C VAL A 87 -5.98 9.79 3.55
N GLY A 88 -5.39 8.74 3.00
CA GLY A 88 -3.95 8.50 3.04
C GLY A 88 -3.34 8.68 1.66
N ILE A 89 -2.14 9.23 1.58
CA ILE A 89 -1.36 9.35 0.35
C ILE A 89 -0.09 8.53 0.50
N CYS A 90 0.22 7.71 -0.51
CA CYS A 90 1.49 7.02 -0.61
C CYS A 90 2.26 7.58 -1.80
N ASP A 91 3.38 8.26 -1.54
CA ASP A 91 4.26 8.76 -2.60
C ASP A 91 5.23 7.64 -3.01
N MET A 92 5.05 7.14 -4.24
CA MET A 92 5.87 6.06 -4.80
C MET A 92 7.10 6.59 -5.57
N ASP A 93 7.34 7.90 -5.58
CA ASP A 93 8.54 8.48 -6.17
C ASP A 93 9.72 8.38 -5.18
N ILE A 94 10.51 7.32 -5.32
CA ILE A 94 11.62 7.03 -4.42
C ILE A 94 12.75 8.06 -4.56
N HIS A 95 12.96 8.60 -5.75
CA HIS A 95 14.07 9.49 -6.05
C HIS A 95 13.82 10.95 -5.68
N GLY A 96 12.57 11.40 -5.68
CA GLY A 96 12.22 12.79 -5.41
C GLY A 96 10.80 12.94 -4.85
N PRO A 97 10.51 12.41 -3.65
CA PRO A 97 9.18 12.52 -3.06
C PRO A 97 8.86 13.99 -2.79
N ASN A 98 7.79 14.49 -3.39
CA ASN A 98 7.38 15.90 -3.28
C ASN A 98 6.09 16.10 -2.48
N ILE A 99 5.28 15.07 -2.35
CA ILE A 99 3.96 15.17 -1.69
C ILE A 99 4.07 15.65 -0.24
N PRO A 100 4.99 15.14 0.61
CA PRO A 100 5.12 15.63 1.97
C PRO A 100 5.34 17.15 2.04
N LYS A 101 6.20 17.69 1.18
CA LYS A 101 6.45 19.14 1.09
C LYS A 101 5.21 19.93 0.67
N MET A 102 4.39 19.36 -0.21
CA MET A 102 3.18 20.01 -0.71
C MET A 102 2.08 20.07 0.34
N VAL A 103 2.02 19.11 1.26
CA VAL A 103 1.03 19.08 2.35
C VAL A 103 1.56 19.68 3.66
N GLY A 104 2.80 20.15 3.68
CA GLY A 104 3.39 20.78 4.86
C GLY A 104 3.84 19.79 5.94
N ALA A 105 4.17 18.58 5.55
CA ALA A 105 4.63 17.51 6.44
C ALA A 105 6.16 17.35 6.39
#